data_bb45ed17c86925dd8c5143ae306fc4ed
#
_entry.id   bb45ed17c86925dd8c5143ae306fc4ed
#
_cell.length_a   1.000
_cell.length_b   1.000
_cell.length_c   1.000
_cell.angle_alpha   90.00
_cell.angle_beta   90.00
_cell.angle_gamma   90.00
#
_symmetry.space_group_name_H-M   'P 1'
#
loop_
_entity.id
_entity.type
_entity.pdbx_description
1 polymer ?
#
loop_
_entity_poly.entity_id
_entity_poly.type
_entity_poly.pdbx_seq_one_letter_code
_entity_poly.pdbx_strand_id
1 'polypeptide(L)'
;MGSLSVNLCGIELDNPVIPASGTFGYGYEFAELYDINCLGTFSFKGTTKEPRFGNPTPRIAECTGGMINAVGLQNPGVDKVISEELPKLKACFHKPVMANVSGFSVADYAYTCERLDKEEQVGWLEVNVSCPNVHGGGMSFGTCPEAAAEVTAA
;
A
#
# COMPACT_ATOMS: atom_id res chain seq x y z
N MET A 1 -19.37 20.20 18.66
CA MET A 1 -18.80 18.86 18.41
C MET A 1 -17.31 19.06 18.21
N GLY A 2 -16.46 18.22 18.82
CA GLY A 2 -15.02 18.27 18.58
C GLY A 2 -14.72 17.91 17.13
N SER A 3 -13.70 18.54 16.54
CA SER A 3 -13.18 18.16 15.22
C SER A 3 -12.51 16.79 15.34
N LEU A 4 -12.73 15.90 14.37
CA LEU A 4 -12.01 14.64 14.23
C LEU A 4 -10.74 14.79 13.36
N SER A 5 -10.49 16.02 12.87
CA SER A 5 -9.32 16.28 12.02
C SER A 5 -8.01 16.02 12.77
N VAL A 6 -7.06 15.46 12.05
CA VAL A 6 -5.70 15.17 12.53
C VAL A 6 -4.68 15.60 11.51
N ASN A 7 -3.48 15.98 11.96
CA ASN A 7 -2.35 16.23 11.08
C ASN A 7 -1.45 15.00 11.04
N LEU A 8 -1.20 14.48 9.84
CA LEU A 8 -0.30 13.36 9.62
C LEU A 8 0.86 13.81 8.72
N CYS A 9 2.04 13.98 9.31
CA CYS A 9 3.26 14.40 8.60
C CYS A 9 3.06 15.66 7.73
N GLY A 10 2.33 16.66 8.26
CA GLY A 10 2.09 17.94 7.56
C GLY A 10 0.85 17.98 6.68
N ILE A 11 0.16 16.88 6.46
CA ILE A 11 -1.10 16.81 5.70
C ILE A 11 -2.28 16.70 6.68
N GLU A 12 -3.26 17.59 6.54
CA GLU A 12 -4.49 17.56 7.33
C GLU A 12 -5.46 16.50 6.78
N LEU A 13 -5.94 15.65 7.69
CA LEU A 13 -7.00 14.66 7.43
C LEU A 13 -8.27 15.06 8.17
N ASP A 14 -9.44 14.84 7.56
CA ASP A 14 -10.74 15.15 8.18
C ASP A 14 -11.02 14.28 9.40
N ASN A 15 -10.43 13.09 9.45
CA ASN A 15 -10.54 12.13 10.54
C ASN A 15 -9.37 11.12 10.50
N PRO A 16 -9.11 10.38 11.59
CA PRO A 16 -8.00 9.45 11.71
C PRO A 16 -8.29 8.04 11.14
N VAL A 17 -9.38 7.83 10.41
CA VAL A 17 -9.75 6.50 9.90
C VAL A 17 -8.97 6.22 8.62
N ILE A 18 -8.07 5.23 8.69
CA ILE A 18 -7.15 4.87 7.61
C ILE A 18 -7.19 3.35 7.41
N PRO A 19 -7.94 2.82 6.44
CA PRO A 19 -7.86 1.41 6.06
C PRO A 19 -6.43 1.00 5.69
N ALA A 20 -6.02 -0.16 6.23
CA ALA A 20 -4.67 -0.68 6.06
C ALA A 20 -4.45 -1.27 4.66
N SER A 21 -3.21 -1.21 4.19
CA SER A 21 -2.76 -1.90 2.98
C SER A 21 -3.12 -3.38 2.98
N GLY A 22 -3.52 -3.89 1.82
CA GLY A 22 -3.92 -5.28 1.62
C GLY A 22 -5.37 -5.62 2.05
N THR A 23 -6.07 -4.69 2.71
CA THR A 23 -7.48 -4.86 3.11
C THR A 23 -8.45 -4.01 2.29
N PHE A 24 -7.95 -3.04 1.53
CA PHE A 24 -8.76 -2.03 0.85
C PHE A 24 -8.48 -1.94 -0.67
N GLY A 25 -7.72 -2.86 -1.25
CA GLY A 25 -7.38 -2.88 -2.67
C GLY A 25 -6.73 -1.57 -3.14
N TYR A 26 -7.25 -1.00 -4.22
CA TYR A 26 -6.95 0.36 -4.68
C TYR A 26 -8.07 1.36 -4.36
N GLY A 27 -9.07 0.95 -3.57
CA GLY A 27 -10.13 1.80 -3.04
C GLY A 27 -11.35 1.92 -3.93
N TYR A 28 -11.21 1.99 -5.26
CA TYR A 28 -12.33 2.15 -6.18
C TYR A 28 -13.32 0.98 -6.13
N GLU A 29 -12.89 -0.23 -5.75
CA GLU A 29 -13.75 -1.40 -5.54
C GLU A 29 -14.76 -1.14 -4.40
N PHE A 30 -14.33 -0.43 -3.34
CA PHE A 30 -15.19 -0.06 -2.23
C PHE A 30 -16.06 1.16 -2.52
N ALA A 31 -15.64 2.01 -3.46
CA ALA A 31 -16.45 3.14 -3.90
C ALA A 31 -17.75 2.71 -4.60
N GLU A 32 -17.83 1.47 -5.07
CA GLU A 32 -19.09 0.87 -5.58
C GLU A 32 -20.11 0.61 -4.46
N LEU A 33 -19.67 0.52 -3.19
CA LEU A 33 -20.51 0.20 -2.05
C LEU A 33 -20.92 1.41 -1.23
N TYR A 34 -20.03 2.42 -1.11
CA TYR A 34 -20.25 3.65 -0.34
C TYR A 34 -19.29 4.76 -0.77
N ASP A 35 -19.58 5.99 -0.36
CA ASP A 35 -18.67 7.12 -0.59
C ASP A 35 -17.42 7.01 0.31
N ILE A 36 -16.32 6.56 -0.29
CA ILE A 36 -15.04 6.38 0.40
C ILE A 36 -14.39 7.70 0.83
N ASN A 37 -14.87 8.86 0.35
CA ASN A 37 -14.40 10.17 0.80
C ASN A 37 -14.75 10.46 2.27
N CYS A 38 -15.59 9.63 2.93
CA CYS A 38 -15.80 9.69 4.38
C CYS A 38 -14.56 9.29 5.19
N LEU A 39 -13.57 8.60 4.61
CA LEU A 39 -12.30 8.21 5.25
C LEU A 39 -11.34 9.40 5.31
N GLY A 40 -10.43 9.40 6.28
CA GLY A 40 -9.32 10.37 6.31
C GLY A 40 -8.40 10.19 5.11
N THR A 41 -7.89 8.99 4.94
CA THR A 41 -7.15 8.47 3.79
C THR A 41 -7.17 6.95 3.84
N PHE A 42 -6.40 6.26 3.00
CA PHE A 42 -6.13 4.83 3.12
C PHE A 42 -4.78 4.47 2.48
N SER A 43 -4.24 3.31 2.87
CA SER A 43 -3.06 2.74 2.22
C SER A 43 -3.50 1.74 1.15
N PHE A 44 -3.14 1.99 -0.11
CA PHE A 44 -3.49 1.08 -1.19
C PHE A 44 -2.57 -0.16 -1.23
N LYS A 45 -2.91 -1.11 -2.09
CA LYS A 45 -2.23 -2.40 -2.23
C LYS A 45 -0.72 -2.25 -2.43
N GLY A 46 0.06 -3.04 -1.66
CA GLY A 46 1.51 -3.11 -1.76
C GLY A 46 1.98 -3.29 -3.20
N THR A 47 2.75 -2.32 -3.66
CA THR A 47 3.21 -2.17 -5.05
C THR A 47 4.68 -2.51 -5.13
N THR A 48 5.05 -3.31 -6.12
CA THR A 48 6.43 -3.67 -6.44
C THR A 48 6.83 -3.07 -7.78
N LYS A 49 8.14 -2.97 -8.03
CA LYS A 49 8.68 -2.52 -9.32
C LYS A 49 8.06 -3.30 -10.48
N GLU A 50 8.20 -4.61 -10.45
CA GLU A 50 7.64 -5.50 -11.47
C GLU A 50 6.28 -6.07 -11.04
N PRO A 51 5.39 -6.45 -12.00
CA PRO A 51 4.13 -7.13 -11.71
C PRO A 51 4.35 -8.44 -10.96
N ARG A 52 3.44 -8.77 -10.05
CA ARG A 52 3.45 -10.04 -9.32
C ARG A 52 2.09 -10.72 -9.37
N PHE A 53 2.07 -11.99 -9.76
CA PHE A 53 0.86 -12.83 -9.70
C PHE A 53 0.55 -13.32 -8.28
N GLY A 54 1.51 -13.17 -7.36
CA GLY A 54 1.41 -13.73 -6.01
C GLY A 54 1.80 -15.21 -5.97
N ASN A 55 1.51 -15.85 -4.83
CA ASN A 55 1.78 -17.27 -4.63
C ASN A 55 0.77 -18.15 -5.38
N PRO A 56 1.14 -19.41 -5.69
CA PRO A 56 0.20 -20.40 -6.25
C PRO A 56 -1.00 -20.61 -5.32
N THR A 57 -2.15 -20.96 -5.92
CA THR A 57 -3.34 -21.35 -5.17
C THR A 57 -3.25 -22.84 -4.74
N PRO A 58 -3.91 -23.25 -3.60
CA PRO A 58 -4.73 -22.43 -2.71
C PRO A 58 -3.88 -21.51 -1.82
N ARG A 59 -4.29 -20.25 -1.66
CA ARG A 59 -3.54 -19.25 -0.88
C ARG A 59 -4.38 -18.49 0.14
N ILE A 60 -5.62 -18.96 0.33
CA ILE A 60 -6.56 -18.50 1.35
C ILE A 60 -7.20 -19.74 1.97
N ALA A 61 -7.33 -19.78 3.30
CA ALA A 61 -7.98 -20.84 4.03
C ALA A 61 -8.77 -20.27 5.21
N GLU A 62 -9.97 -20.79 5.45
CA GLU A 62 -10.73 -20.48 6.65
C GLU A 62 -10.13 -21.17 7.87
N CYS A 63 -10.24 -20.55 9.03
CA CYS A 63 -9.91 -21.13 10.33
C CYS A 63 -10.92 -20.67 11.37
N THR A 64 -10.87 -21.25 12.59
CA THR A 64 -11.76 -20.86 13.67
C THR A 64 -11.64 -19.38 14.00
N GLY A 65 -12.69 -18.61 13.71
CA GLY A 65 -12.75 -17.17 13.99
C GLY A 65 -11.97 -16.27 13.03
N GLY A 66 -11.57 -16.76 11.86
CA GLY A 66 -10.83 -15.94 10.91
C GLY A 66 -10.45 -16.60 9.61
N MET A 67 -9.49 -15.98 8.92
CA MET A 67 -8.97 -16.43 7.62
C MET A 67 -7.46 -16.33 7.62
N ILE A 68 -6.78 -17.37 7.15
CA ILE A 68 -5.33 -17.40 6.93
C ILE A 68 -5.08 -17.13 5.44
N ASN A 69 -4.09 -16.32 5.12
CA ASN A 69 -3.72 -16.07 3.74
C ASN A 69 -2.21 -16.12 3.51
N ALA A 70 -1.84 -16.44 2.28
CA ALA A 70 -0.49 -16.39 1.73
C ALA A 70 -0.53 -15.83 0.30
N VAL A 71 -1.16 -14.65 0.11
CA VAL A 71 -1.39 -14.06 -1.22
C VAL A 71 -0.07 -13.73 -1.94
N GLY A 72 0.97 -13.29 -1.24
CA GLY A 72 2.30 -13.09 -1.82
C GLY A 72 2.44 -11.82 -2.66
N LEU A 73 1.92 -10.69 -2.19
CA LEU A 73 2.05 -9.37 -2.82
C LEU A 73 1.54 -9.33 -4.29
N GLN A 74 0.42 -9.97 -4.59
CA GLN A 74 -0.18 -9.82 -5.91
C GLN A 74 -0.48 -8.35 -6.20
N ASN A 75 0.13 -7.82 -7.26
CA ASN A 75 -0.07 -6.44 -7.71
C ASN A 75 0.39 -6.28 -9.17
N PRO A 76 -0.10 -5.26 -9.90
CA PRO A 76 0.20 -5.09 -11.32
C PRO A 76 1.57 -4.47 -11.63
N GLY A 77 2.37 -4.12 -10.61
CA GLY A 77 3.62 -3.36 -10.76
C GLY A 77 3.40 -1.85 -10.81
N VAL A 78 4.44 -1.08 -10.46
CA VAL A 78 4.33 0.37 -10.27
C VAL A 78 3.88 1.09 -11.55
N ASP A 79 4.34 0.69 -12.72
CA ASP A 79 3.97 1.36 -13.98
C ASP A 79 2.46 1.25 -14.26
N LYS A 80 1.86 0.10 -14.02
CA LYS A 80 0.40 -0.07 -14.16
C LYS A 80 -0.38 0.58 -13.03
N VAL A 81 0.16 0.61 -11.81
CA VAL A 81 -0.46 1.37 -10.71
C VAL A 81 -0.62 2.82 -11.13
N ILE A 82 0.43 3.43 -11.67
CA ILE A 82 0.42 4.83 -12.12
C ILE A 82 -0.50 5.03 -13.33
N SER A 83 -0.43 4.15 -14.34
CA SER A 83 -1.16 4.36 -15.59
C SER A 83 -2.62 3.92 -15.57
N GLU A 84 -2.99 2.97 -14.70
CA GLU A 84 -4.32 2.36 -14.70
C GLU A 84 -5.05 2.53 -13.36
N GLU A 85 -4.40 2.22 -12.21
CA GLU A 85 -5.07 2.15 -10.92
C GLU A 85 -5.29 3.53 -10.28
N LEU A 86 -4.27 4.40 -10.28
CA LEU A 86 -4.40 5.76 -9.75
C LEU A 86 -5.44 6.61 -10.52
N PRO A 87 -5.54 6.56 -11.88
CA PRO A 87 -6.62 7.23 -12.59
C PRO A 87 -8.03 6.78 -12.19
N LYS A 88 -8.24 5.46 -11.98
CA LYS A 88 -9.52 4.95 -11.49
C LYS A 88 -9.82 5.46 -10.08
N LEU A 89 -8.82 5.44 -9.21
CA LEU A 89 -8.94 5.95 -7.85
C LEU A 89 -9.26 7.45 -7.84
N LYS A 90 -8.55 8.26 -8.63
CA LYS A 90 -8.76 9.71 -8.72
C LYS A 90 -10.19 10.07 -9.15
N ALA A 91 -10.88 9.20 -9.88
CA ALA A 91 -12.26 9.40 -10.27
C ALA A 91 -13.27 9.31 -9.10
N CYS A 92 -12.92 8.63 -7.99
CA CYS A 92 -13.83 8.38 -6.87
C CYS A 92 -13.29 8.81 -5.49
N PHE A 93 -12.00 9.11 -5.37
CA PHE A 93 -11.38 9.57 -4.12
C PHE A 93 -10.53 10.80 -4.36
N HIS A 94 -10.79 11.89 -3.62
CA HIS A 94 -10.26 13.22 -3.92
C HIS A 94 -9.24 13.73 -2.89
N LYS A 95 -8.75 12.83 -2.03
CA LYS A 95 -7.77 13.13 -0.99
C LYS A 95 -6.44 12.44 -1.29
N PRO A 96 -5.33 12.91 -0.69
CA PRO A 96 -4.05 12.20 -0.77
C PRO A 96 -4.16 10.78 -0.20
N VAL A 97 -3.45 9.82 -0.80
CA VAL A 97 -3.40 8.42 -0.40
C VAL A 97 -2.01 8.00 0.04
N MET A 98 -1.92 6.92 0.80
CA MET A 98 -0.67 6.26 1.15
C MET A 98 -0.33 5.21 0.09
N ALA A 99 0.83 5.31 -0.50
CA ALA A 99 1.37 4.30 -1.41
C ALA A 99 2.15 3.25 -0.62
N ASN A 100 1.62 2.03 -0.48
CA ASN A 100 2.39 0.94 0.10
C ASN A 100 3.41 0.41 -0.90
N VAL A 101 4.68 0.53 -0.57
CA VAL A 101 5.82 0.15 -1.41
C VAL A 101 6.49 -1.08 -0.86
N SER A 102 6.67 -2.09 -1.71
CA SER A 102 7.38 -3.32 -1.40
C SER A 102 8.45 -3.60 -2.45
N GLY A 103 9.55 -4.22 -2.04
CA GLY A 103 10.68 -4.54 -2.91
C GLY A 103 11.41 -5.81 -2.49
N PHE A 104 12.34 -6.24 -3.34
CA PHE A 104 13.21 -7.40 -3.13
C PHE A 104 14.68 -7.02 -3.07
N SER A 105 14.97 -5.74 -3.32
CA SER A 105 16.28 -5.11 -3.15
C SER A 105 16.09 -3.64 -2.79
N VAL A 106 17.11 -3.01 -2.23
CA VAL A 106 17.11 -1.57 -1.94
C VAL A 106 16.79 -0.76 -3.19
N ALA A 107 17.35 -1.16 -4.33
CA ALA A 107 17.11 -0.49 -5.61
C ALA A 107 15.64 -0.60 -6.09
N ASP A 108 14.94 -1.71 -5.77
CA ASP A 108 13.52 -1.83 -6.12
C ASP A 108 12.65 -0.89 -5.28
N TYR A 109 12.97 -0.73 -3.98
CA TYR A 109 12.30 0.25 -3.11
C TYR A 109 12.51 1.66 -3.64
N ALA A 110 13.78 2.07 -3.84
CA ALA A 110 14.13 3.40 -4.34
C ALA A 110 13.41 3.70 -5.68
N TYR A 111 13.49 2.78 -6.65
CA TYR A 111 12.81 2.94 -7.95
C TYR A 111 11.31 3.14 -7.80
N THR A 112 10.66 2.30 -6.99
CA THR A 112 9.20 2.35 -6.81
C THR A 112 8.78 3.62 -6.08
N CYS A 113 9.54 4.04 -5.05
CA CYS A 113 9.33 5.30 -4.34
C CYS A 113 9.47 6.50 -5.27
N GLU A 114 10.57 6.59 -6.04
CA GLU A 114 10.80 7.68 -7.00
C GLU A 114 9.69 7.82 -8.06
N ARG A 115 9.09 6.70 -8.44
CA ARG A 115 7.98 6.70 -9.41
C ARG A 115 6.70 7.23 -8.79
N LEU A 116 6.36 6.77 -7.59
CA LEU A 116 5.13 7.13 -6.88
C LEU A 116 5.17 8.53 -6.27
N ASP A 117 6.35 9.01 -5.88
CA ASP A 117 6.55 10.38 -5.35
C ASP A 117 6.18 11.48 -6.36
N LYS A 118 6.17 11.16 -7.66
CA LYS A 118 5.79 12.09 -8.74
C LYS A 118 4.28 12.20 -8.93
N GLU A 119 3.51 11.34 -8.31
CA GLU A 119 2.06 11.28 -8.47
C GLU A 119 1.37 12.23 -7.48
N GLU A 120 0.65 13.21 -8.00
CA GLU A 120 -0.02 14.27 -7.23
C GLU A 120 -0.93 13.74 -6.10
N GLN A 121 -1.55 12.58 -6.31
CA GLN A 121 -2.48 11.99 -5.34
C GLN A 121 -1.77 11.21 -4.23
N VAL A 122 -0.48 10.92 -4.37
CA VAL A 122 0.31 10.22 -3.36
C VAL A 122 0.81 11.23 -2.33
N GLY A 123 0.29 11.17 -1.10
CA GLY A 123 0.69 12.03 0.00
C GLY A 123 1.77 11.41 0.89
N TRP A 124 1.85 10.09 0.92
CA TRP A 124 2.82 9.35 1.76
C TRP A 124 3.29 8.08 1.06
N LEU A 125 4.52 7.70 1.34
CA LEU A 125 5.10 6.41 0.99
C LEU A 125 5.18 5.54 2.24
N GLU A 126 4.44 4.43 2.25
CA GLU A 126 4.48 3.43 3.33
C GLU A 126 5.45 2.31 2.94
N VAL A 127 6.68 2.37 3.43
CA VAL A 127 7.73 1.40 3.10
C VAL A 127 7.47 0.07 3.82
N ASN A 128 7.06 -0.95 3.07
CA ASN A 128 6.69 -2.25 3.61
C ASN A 128 7.88 -3.20 3.68
N VAL A 129 8.49 -3.28 4.85
CA VAL A 129 9.61 -4.20 5.17
C VAL A 129 9.16 -5.42 5.98
N SER A 130 7.84 -5.69 6.09
CA SER A 130 7.29 -6.69 7.01
C SER A 130 6.47 -7.80 6.36
N CYS A 131 6.41 -7.90 5.02
CA CYS A 131 5.60 -8.93 4.36
C CYS A 131 6.17 -10.34 4.57
N PRO A 132 5.48 -11.27 5.30
CA PRO A 132 5.97 -12.62 5.55
C PRO A 132 5.72 -13.58 4.37
N ASN A 133 4.86 -13.19 3.43
CA ASN A 133 4.34 -14.07 2.37
C ASN A 133 5.19 -14.04 1.09
N VAL A 134 6.42 -13.56 1.17
CA VAL A 134 7.37 -13.51 0.05
C VAL A 134 8.74 -14.01 0.47
N HIS A 135 9.40 -14.75 -0.43
CA HIS A 135 10.79 -15.19 -0.22
C HIS A 135 11.75 -14.14 -0.78
N GLY A 136 12.80 -13.81 -0.02
CA GLY A 136 13.87 -12.89 -0.44
C GLY A 136 13.50 -11.41 -0.49
N GLY A 137 12.40 -10.99 0.17
CA GLY A 137 11.96 -9.60 0.26
C GLY A 137 11.18 -9.33 1.54
N GLY A 138 10.58 -8.16 1.66
CA GLY A 138 9.67 -7.83 2.76
C GLY A 138 10.29 -8.08 4.14
N MET A 139 9.87 -9.15 4.82
CA MET A 139 10.28 -9.44 6.20
C MET A 139 11.80 -9.61 6.38
N SER A 140 12.55 -9.99 5.36
CA SER A 140 14.02 -10.09 5.45
C SER A 140 14.68 -8.74 5.69
N PHE A 141 14.08 -7.63 5.24
CA PHE A 141 14.54 -6.28 5.54
C PHE A 141 14.10 -5.82 6.94
N GLY A 142 12.86 -6.13 7.35
CA GLY A 142 12.31 -5.67 8.63
C GLY A 142 12.83 -6.40 9.87
N THR A 143 13.45 -7.57 9.71
CA THR A 143 14.06 -8.35 10.82
C THR A 143 15.53 -8.06 11.05
N CYS A 144 16.15 -7.25 10.19
CA CYS A 144 17.56 -6.84 10.29
C CYS A 144 17.63 -5.30 10.33
N PRO A 145 18.06 -4.68 11.44
CA PRO A 145 18.12 -3.22 11.56
C PRO A 145 18.95 -2.54 10.46
N GLU A 146 20.07 -3.15 10.08
CA GLU A 146 20.97 -2.63 9.05
C GLU A 146 20.28 -2.62 7.68
N ALA A 147 19.60 -3.71 7.31
CA ALA A 147 18.86 -3.80 6.06
C ALA A 147 17.65 -2.84 6.02
N ALA A 148 16.95 -2.68 7.15
CA ALA A 148 15.88 -1.69 7.27
C ALA A 148 16.40 -0.26 7.12
N ALA A 149 17.57 0.05 7.70
CA ALA A 149 18.22 1.34 7.57
C ALA A 149 18.64 1.64 6.12
N GLU A 150 19.21 0.67 5.40
CA GLU A 150 19.57 0.81 3.98
C GLU A 150 18.37 1.13 3.11
N VAL A 151 17.26 0.41 3.29
CA VAL A 151 16.02 0.65 2.54
C VAL A 151 15.43 2.03 2.85
N THR A 152 15.52 2.46 4.13
CA THR A 152 14.95 3.75 4.55
C THR A 152 15.80 4.93 4.10
N ALA A 153 17.10 4.73 3.93
CA ALA A 153 18.03 5.78 3.52
C ALA A 153 18.10 6.00 2.00
N ALA A 154 17.67 5.00 1.22
CA ALA A 154 17.67 5.05 -0.24
C ALA A 154 16.45 5.78 -0.78
#